data_5b2af23028a5dda85c0b57bacbc82719
#
_entry.id   5b2af23028a5dda85c0b57bacbc82719
#
_cell.length_a   1.000
_cell.length_b   1.000
_cell.length_c   1.000
_cell.angle_alpha   90.00
_cell.angle_beta   90.00
_cell.angle_gamma   90.00
#
_symmetry.space_group_name_H-M   'P 1'
#
loop_
_entity.id
_entity.type
_entity.pdbx_description
1 polymer ?
#
loop_
_entity_poly.entity_id
_entity_poly.type
_entity_poly.pdbx_seq_one_letter_code
_entity_poly.pdbx_strand_id
1 'polypeptide(L)'
;ETGQVTSTTYGTGKESSLAQTEVIKNSEGETTSDTTYDYDDHGNTILEYEDIGDTKTEYTYDEDGEVKEEKSYENVKSEGDAGVLTSEQTTQKEEADHKVSETLTSTQGEVTQEDITSYDVMGREVSSTDQNTGEVTTTTYDFMGRVVKTERSLTDQEGNKTSQTETKSYNANGAVTSETSSAGVTTEYHYDSRNRVTTTKEEADNTTKTTETSYGYETAVIHTLTGTKTYKDLQVQTTKVNGTVTDKTWTDHAGNAVRTLSNGIYTDHVFTEDGKEIAAVTLGSSTDGEGKISLTLYNKEGKTTHTISQPVVDGDSITTGKDTIINETAYDVNGNESAVTDGNGNVTTYTYDDQNRVTGVSRKN
;
A
#
# COMPACT_ATOMS: atom_id res chain seq x y z
N GLU A 1 16.05 -22.27 -1.60
CA GLU A 1 15.69 -22.64 -2.98
C GLU A 1 14.62 -23.68 -2.91
N THR A 2 13.40 -23.37 -3.29
CA THR A 2 12.29 -24.33 -3.42
C THR A 2 12.61 -25.17 -4.65
N GLY A 3 13.10 -26.37 -4.46
CA GLY A 3 13.50 -27.29 -5.53
C GLY A 3 12.32 -27.83 -6.33
N GLN A 4 11.47 -26.95 -6.86
CA GLN A 4 10.35 -27.30 -7.73
C GLN A 4 10.84 -27.48 -9.15
N VAL A 5 10.39 -28.53 -9.83
CA VAL A 5 10.72 -28.83 -11.23
C VAL A 5 9.44 -28.83 -12.04
N THR A 6 9.38 -28.00 -13.08
CA THR A 6 8.31 -27.99 -14.07
C THR A 6 8.79 -28.67 -15.35
N SER A 7 7.99 -29.58 -15.88
CA SER A 7 8.22 -30.28 -17.16
C SER A 7 7.04 -30.04 -18.09
N THR A 8 7.29 -29.41 -19.23
CA THR A 8 6.25 -29.11 -20.24
C THR A 8 6.48 -29.93 -21.48
N THR A 9 5.45 -30.58 -21.96
CA THR A 9 5.46 -31.22 -23.30
C THR A 9 4.71 -30.33 -24.30
N TYR A 10 5.15 -30.34 -25.55
CA TYR A 10 4.58 -29.50 -26.59
C TYR A 10 3.99 -30.36 -27.70
N GLY A 11 3.00 -29.83 -28.40
CA GLY A 11 2.40 -30.44 -29.56
C GLY A 11 3.36 -30.64 -30.72
N THR A 12 2.88 -31.25 -31.78
CA THR A 12 3.65 -31.48 -33.01
C THR A 12 3.00 -30.77 -34.20
N GLY A 13 3.78 -30.41 -35.19
CA GLY A 13 3.28 -29.76 -36.41
C GLY A 13 2.89 -28.29 -36.16
N LYS A 14 1.63 -27.94 -36.44
CA LYS A 14 1.13 -26.57 -36.26
C LYS A 14 1.03 -26.15 -34.76
N GLU A 15 0.91 -27.15 -33.88
CA GLU A 15 0.79 -26.95 -32.41
C GLU A 15 2.15 -27.04 -31.69
N SER A 16 3.26 -27.04 -32.43
CA SER A 16 4.60 -27.23 -31.84
C SER A 16 5.04 -26.17 -30.82
N SER A 17 4.33 -25.07 -30.74
CA SER A 17 4.54 -24.01 -29.74
C SER A 17 3.54 -24.03 -28.57
N LEU A 18 2.53 -24.90 -28.62
CA LEU A 18 1.48 -24.98 -27.61
C LEU A 18 1.80 -26.10 -26.60
N ALA A 19 1.72 -25.81 -25.33
CA ALA A 19 1.92 -26.78 -24.27
C ALA A 19 0.77 -27.79 -24.26
N GLN A 20 1.05 -29.09 -24.35
CA GLN A 20 0.02 -30.12 -24.24
C GLN A 20 -0.12 -30.64 -22.81
N THR A 21 0.99 -30.76 -22.11
CA THR A 21 0.97 -31.13 -20.69
C THR A 21 1.99 -30.33 -19.92
N GLU A 22 1.66 -29.97 -18.68
CA GLU A 22 2.57 -29.38 -17.72
C GLU A 22 2.55 -30.18 -16.42
N VAL A 23 3.70 -30.70 -15.99
CA VAL A 23 3.86 -31.47 -14.76
C VAL A 23 4.76 -30.73 -13.81
N ILE A 24 4.28 -30.46 -12.62
CA ILE A 24 5.02 -29.79 -11.55
C ILE A 24 5.32 -30.78 -10.44
N LYS A 25 6.61 -30.87 -10.02
CA LYS A 25 7.08 -31.71 -8.93
C LYS A 25 7.72 -30.89 -7.83
N ASN A 26 7.50 -31.30 -6.58
CA ASN A 26 8.17 -30.71 -5.42
C ASN A 26 9.65 -31.16 -5.32
N SER A 27 10.36 -30.66 -4.31
CA SER A 27 11.77 -31.02 -4.03
C SER A 27 11.99 -32.50 -3.70
N GLU A 28 10.95 -33.24 -3.35
CA GLU A 28 10.98 -34.67 -3.03
C GLU A 28 10.67 -35.55 -4.27
N GLY A 29 10.36 -34.91 -5.41
CA GLY A 29 10.05 -35.55 -6.68
C GLY A 29 8.59 -35.99 -6.81
N GLU A 30 7.72 -35.61 -5.86
CA GLU A 30 6.29 -35.89 -5.94
C GLU A 30 5.62 -34.90 -6.88
N THR A 31 4.71 -35.39 -7.72
CA THR A 31 3.92 -34.53 -8.62
C THR A 31 2.88 -33.76 -7.80
N THR A 32 2.91 -32.44 -7.91
CA THR A 32 2.00 -31.52 -7.22
C THR A 32 0.96 -30.90 -8.14
N SER A 33 1.17 -30.95 -9.46
CA SER A 33 0.23 -30.56 -10.49
C SER A 33 0.55 -31.33 -11.77
N ASP A 34 -0.46 -31.76 -12.50
CA ASP A 34 -0.38 -32.45 -13.79
C ASP A 34 -1.54 -31.98 -14.66
N THR A 35 -1.28 -30.94 -15.49
CA THR A 35 -2.29 -30.26 -16.29
C THR A 35 -2.16 -30.63 -17.75
N THR A 36 -3.27 -30.98 -18.38
CA THR A 36 -3.39 -31.24 -19.83
C THR A 36 -4.21 -30.12 -20.49
N TYR A 37 -3.81 -29.71 -21.68
CA TYR A 37 -4.43 -28.64 -22.43
C TYR A 37 -4.87 -29.12 -23.83
N ASP A 38 -6.08 -28.69 -24.23
CA ASP A 38 -6.56 -28.78 -25.62
C ASP A 38 -6.76 -27.39 -26.21
N TYR A 39 -6.64 -27.28 -27.52
CA TYR A 39 -6.67 -26.03 -28.26
C TYR A 39 -7.61 -26.09 -29.46
N ASP A 40 -8.19 -24.96 -29.81
CA ASP A 40 -8.90 -24.79 -31.06
C ASP A 40 -7.93 -24.63 -32.27
N ASP A 41 -8.48 -24.54 -33.48
CA ASP A 41 -7.69 -24.33 -34.71
C ASP A 41 -6.92 -23.00 -34.77
N HIS A 42 -7.22 -22.05 -33.88
CA HIS A 42 -6.58 -20.75 -33.74
C HIS A 42 -5.49 -20.74 -32.67
N GLY A 43 -5.40 -21.80 -31.86
CA GLY A 43 -4.44 -21.95 -30.78
C GLY A 43 -4.93 -21.40 -29.44
N ASN A 44 -6.22 -21.13 -29.30
CA ASN A 44 -6.81 -20.76 -28.02
C ASN A 44 -7.05 -22.02 -27.19
N THR A 45 -6.75 -21.99 -25.90
CA THR A 45 -7.01 -23.10 -24.98
C THR A 45 -8.51 -23.30 -24.80
N ILE A 46 -9.02 -24.48 -25.18
CA ILE A 46 -10.45 -24.82 -25.05
C ILE A 46 -10.72 -25.73 -23.85
N LEU A 47 -9.68 -26.36 -23.30
CA LEU A 47 -9.76 -27.26 -22.18
C LEU A 47 -8.47 -27.19 -21.36
N GLU A 48 -8.61 -27.14 -20.05
CA GLU A 48 -7.58 -27.41 -19.06
C GLU A 48 -8.07 -28.52 -18.14
N TYR A 49 -7.31 -29.60 -18.01
CA TYR A 49 -7.63 -30.71 -17.10
C TYR A 49 -6.48 -30.92 -16.13
N GLU A 50 -6.74 -30.80 -14.82
CA GLU A 50 -5.78 -31.02 -13.75
C GLU A 50 -6.07 -32.38 -13.08
N ASP A 51 -5.20 -33.38 -13.34
CA ASP A 51 -5.40 -34.74 -12.88
C ASP A 51 -5.32 -34.87 -11.34
N ILE A 52 -4.39 -34.17 -10.70
CA ILE A 52 -4.22 -34.22 -9.24
C ILE A 52 -5.34 -33.49 -8.49
N GLY A 53 -5.81 -32.39 -9.06
CA GLY A 53 -6.91 -31.60 -8.49
C GLY A 53 -8.28 -32.20 -8.75
N ASP A 54 -8.40 -33.21 -9.62
CA ASP A 54 -9.68 -33.73 -10.12
C ASP A 54 -10.57 -32.59 -10.70
N THR A 55 -9.96 -31.60 -11.39
CA THR A 55 -10.66 -30.41 -11.91
C THR A 55 -10.53 -30.28 -13.41
N LYS A 56 -11.48 -29.59 -14.01
CA LYS A 56 -11.49 -29.28 -15.42
C LYS A 56 -12.09 -27.88 -15.66
N THR A 57 -11.49 -27.12 -16.58
CA THR A 57 -12.04 -25.86 -17.07
C THR A 57 -12.17 -25.92 -18.60
N GLU A 58 -13.34 -25.57 -19.09
CA GLU A 58 -13.67 -25.51 -20.52
C GLU A 58 -13.89 -24.05 -20.94
N TYR A 59 -13.37 -23.67 -22.10
CA TYR A 59 -13.47 -22.34 -22.66
C TYR A 59 -14.13 -22.36 -24.04
N THR A 60 -14.95 -21.37 -24.32
CA THR A 60 -15.39 -21.03 -25.67
C THR A 60 -15.05 -19.59 -25.99
N TYR A 61 -14.82 -19.29 -27.24
CA TYR A 61 -14.36 -17.98 -27.72
C TYR A 61 -15.38 -17.35 -28.68
N ASP A 62 -15.38 -16.02 -28.72
CA ASP A 62 -16.08 -15.27 -29.76
C ASP A 62 -15.25 -15.17 -31.05
N GLU A 63 -15.81 -14.46 -32.07
CA GLU A 63 -15.15 -14.28 -33.37
C GLU A 63 -13.86 -13.47 -33.28
N ASP A 64 -13.68 -12.66 -32.22
CA ASP A 64 -12.48 -11.86 -31.95
C ASP A 64 -11.42 -12.62 -31.16
N GLY A 65 -11.70 -13.84 -30.70
CA GLY A 65 -10.80 -14.68 -29.90
C GLY A 65 -10.80 -14.34 -28.43
N GLU A 66 -11.82 -13.66 -27.92
CA GLU A 66 -11.99 -13.42 -26.49
C GLU A 66 -12.90 -14.48 -25.85
N VAL A 67 -12.65 -14.81 -24.56
CA VAL A 67 -13.42 -15.83 -23.86
C VAL A 67 -14.87 -15.41 -23.77
N LYS A 68 -15.76 -16.24 -24.35
CA LYS A 68 -17.20 -16.06 -24.32
C LYS A 68 -17.86 -16.84 -23.18
N GLU A 69 -17.35 -18.02 -22.89
CA GLU A 69 -17.84 -18.86 -21.81
C GLU A 69 -16.67 -19.62 -21.18
N GLU A 70 -16.67 -19.67 -19.86
CA GLU A 70 -15.76 -20.46 -19.03
C GLU A 70 -16.59 -21.31 -18.08
N LYS A 71 -16.31 -22.62 -18.06
CA LYS A 71 -16.98 -23.59 -17.18
C LYS A 71 -15.94 -24.34 -16.37
N SER A 72 -16.06 -24.29 -15.04
CA SER A 72 -15.22 -25.04 -14.12
C SER A 72 -15.98 -26.22 -13.52
N TYR A 73 -15.29 -27.34 -13.42
CA TYR A 73 -15.83 -28.61 -12.91
C TYR A 73 -14.91 -29.20 -11.86
N GLU A 74 -15.51 -29.89 -10.89
CA GLU A 74 -14.81 -30.71 -9.89
C GLU A 74 -15.21 -32.20 -10.00
N ASN A 75 -14.49 -33.06 -9.28
CA ASN A 75 -14.67 -34.52 -9.30
C ASN A 75 -14.53 -35.13 -10.71
N VAL A 76 -13.64 -34.60 -11.51
CA VAL A 76 -13.31 -35.06 -12.88
C VAL A 76 -12.22 -36.12 -12.74
N LYS A 77 -12.52 -37.37 -13.15
CA LYS A 77 -11.59 -38.52 -13.02
C LYS A 77 -10.76 -38.79 -14.26
N SER A 78 -11.07 -38.15 -15.36
CA SER A 78 -10.33 -38.16 -16.62
C SER A 78 -10.79 -36.99 -17.47
N GLU A 79 -9.98 -36.59 -18.44
CA GLU A 79 -10.27 -35.52 -19.39
C GLU A 79 -11.69 -35.60 -20.03
N GLY A 80 -12.15 -36.78 -20.36
CA GLY A 80 -13.47 -37.02 -20.93
C GLY A 80 -14.63 -37.16 -19.92
N ASP A 81 -14.37 -37.04 -18.63
CA ASP A 81 -15.40 -37.12 -17.62
C ASP A 81 -16.22 -35.81 -17.55
N ALA A 82 -17.53 -35.95 -17.32
CA ALA A 82 -18.40 -34.81 -17.25
C ALA A 82 -18.15 -33.94 -15.98
N GLY A 83 -17.66 -34.59 -14.88
CA GLY A 83 -17.47 -33.87 -13.62
C GLY A 83 -18.75 -33.29 -13.02
N VAL A 84 -18.59 -32.46 -12.03
CA VAL A 84 -19.65 -31.65 -11.40
C VAL A 84 -19.36 -30.19 -11.67
N LEU A 85 -20.25 -29.51 -12.39
CA LEU A 85 -20.13 -28.08 -12.68
C LEU A 85 -20.09 -27.28 -11.37
N THR A 86 -19.06 -26.50 -11.18
CA THR A 86 -18.87 -25.65 -9.98
C THR A 86 -19.14 -24.18 -10.26
N SER A 87 -18.77 -23.72 -11.45
CA SER A 87 -19.03 -22.36 -11.91
C SER A 87 -19.19 -22.28 -13.42
N GLU A 88 -19.98 -21.36 -13.87
CA GLU A 88 -20.12 -20.99 -15.28
C GLU A 88 -20.12 -19.47 -15.37
N GLN A 89 -19.19 -18.94 -16.14
CA GLN A 89 -19.14 -17.52 -16.46
C GLN A 89 -19.43 -17.37 -17.96
N THR A 90 -20.36 -16.50 -18.29
CA THR A 90 -20.66 -16.15 -19.68
C THR A 90 -20.48 -14.67 -19.92
N THR A 91 -19.85 -14.32 -21.03
CA THR A 91 -19.68 -12.95 -21.49
C THR A 91 -20.44 -12.75 -22.77
N GLN A 92 -21.33 -11.77 -22.81
CA GLN A 92 -22.09 -11.39 -24.01
C GLN A 92 -21.73 -9.97 -24.40
N LYS A 93 -21.33 -9.76 -25.65
CA LYS A 93 -21.02 -8.44 -26.21
C LYS A 93 -22.15 -7.98 -27.12
N GLU A 94 -22.67 -6.79 -26.87
CA GLU A 94 -23.59 -6.08 -27.75
C GLU A 94 -22.84 -4.94 -28.44
N GLU A 95 -22.23 -5.22 -29.60
CA GLU A 95 -21.40 -4.24 -30.32
C GLU A 95 -22.14 -2.95 -30.66
N ALA A 96 -23.43 -3.04 -31.01
CA ALA A 96 -24.23 -1.87 -31.40
C ALA A 96 -24.37 -0.83 -30.28
N ASP A 97 -24.30 -1.24 -29.01
CA ASP A 97 -24.50 -0.42 -27.83
C ASP A 97 -23.23 -0.28 -26.97
N HIS A 98 -22.11 -0.85 -27.40
CA HIS A 98 -20.85 -0.91 -26.61
C HIS A 98 -21.05 -1.46 -25.20
N LYS A 99 -21.82 -2.54 -25.09
CA LYS A 99 -22.11 -3.21 -23.82
C LYS A 99 -21.45 -4.56 -23.75
N VAL A 100 -20.99 -4.93 -22.57
CA VAL A 100 -20.56 -6.28 -22.22
C VAL A 100 -21.38 -6.72 -21.01
N SER A 101 -22.01 -7.90 -21.12
CA SER A 101 -22.74 -8.53 -20.02
C SER A 101 -21.97 -9.76 -19.58
N GLU A 102 -21.64 -9.83 -18.29
CA GLU A 102 -20.98 -10.96 -17.68
C GLU A 102 -21.93 -11.60 -16.66
N THR A 103 -22.13 -12.91 -16.78
CA THR A 103 -22.99 -13.66 -15.87
C THR A 103 -22.20 -14.79 -15.25
N LEU A 104 -22.12 -14.83 -13.94
CA LEU A 104 -21.53 -15.92 -13.16
C LEU A 104 -22.64 -16.77 -12.56
N THR A 105 -22.64 -18.06 -12.84
CA THR A 105 -23.62 -19.02 -12.35
C THR A 105 -22.95 -20.02 -11.40
N SER A 106 -23.55 -20.29 -10.23
CA SER A 106 -23.02 -21.24 -9.26
C SER A 106 -23.32 -22.70 -9.63
N THR A 107 -22.69 -23.64 -8.88
CA THR A 107 -22.85 -25.11 -8.98
C THR A 107 -24.28 -25.64 -9.02
N GLN A 108 -25.27 -24.87 -8.59
CA GLN A 108 -26.68 -25.27 -8.52
C GLN A 108 -27.53 -24.63 -9.62
N GLY A 109 -26.89 -23.93 -10.58
CA GLY A 109 -27.59 -23.20 -11.64
C GLY A 109 -28.24 -21.90 -11.16
N GLU A 110 -27.90 -21.42 -9.95
CA GLU A 110 -28.33 -20.12 -9.47
C GLU A 110 -27.35 -19.05 -9.96
N VAL A 111 -27.87 -17.98 -10.54
CA VAL A 111 -27.07 -16.79 -10.88
C VAL A 111 -26.58 -16.16 -9.61
N THR A 112 -25.25 -16.18 -9.41
CA THR A 112 -24.62 -15.59 -8.23
C THR A 112 -24.16 -14.16 -8.47
N GLN A 113 -23.87 -13.82 -9.72
CA GLN A 113 -23.48 -12.49 -10.12
C GLN A 113 -23.88 -12.25 -11.58
N GLU A 114 -24.46 -11.10 -11.85
CA GLU A 114 -24.71 -10.61 -13.19
C GLU A 114 -24.34 -9.14 -13.26
N ASP A 115 -23.33 -8.81 -14.08
CA ASP A 115 -22.81 -7.47 -14.26
C ASP A 115 -23.01 -7.02 -15.71
N ILE A 116 -23.44 -5.79 -15.89
CA ILE A 116 -23.54 -5.17 -17.21
C ILE A 116 -22.62 -3.95 -17.24
N THR A 117 -21.61 -3.98 -18.09
CA THR A 117 -20.68 -2.88 -18.28
C THR A 117 -20.91 -2.23 -19.64
N SER A 118 -20.99 -0.89 -19.67
CA SER A 118 -21.10 -0.12 -20.89
C SER A 118 -19.86 0.71 -21.12
N TYR A 119 -19.44 0.80 -22.37
CA TYR A 119 -18.23 1.50 -22.79
C TYR A 119 -18.56 2.65 -23.73
N ASP A 120 -17.73 3.69 -23.73
CA ASP A 120 -17.82 4.72 -24.76
C ASP A 120 -17.09 4.29 -26.06
N VAL A 121 -17.18 5.12 -27.08
CA VAL A 121 -16.54 4.86 -28.37
C VAL A 121 -15.00 4.75 -28.34
N MET A 122 -14.37 5.08 -27.22
CA MET A 122 -12.94 4.95 -26.99
C MET A 122 -12.59 3.71 -26.15
N GLY A 123 -13.58 2.85 -25.84
CA GLY A 123 -13.42 1.66 -25.03
C GLY A 123 -13.27 1.92 -23.53
N ARG A 124 -13.66 3.09 -23.02
CA ARG A 124 -13.61 3.41 -21.59
C ARG A 124 -14.94 3.08 -20.94
N GLU A 125 -14.92 2.46 -19.76
CA GLU A 125 -16.12 2.15 -18.99
C GLU A 125 -16.85 3.42 -18.57
N VAL A 126 -18.11 3.54 -18.97
CA VAL A 126 -18.97 4.68 -18.60
C VAL A 126 -20.09 4.29 -17.64
N SER A 127 -20.42 3.01 -17.57
CA SER A 127 -21.39 2.50 -16.60
C SER A 127 -21.12 1.03 -16.28
N SER A 128 -21.27 0.65 -15.02
CA SER A 128 -21.33 -0.73 -14.56
C SER A 128 -22.58 -0.91 -13.72
N THR A 129 -23.30 -2.01 -13.94
CA THR A 129 -24.53 -2.35 -13.21
C THR A 129 -24.39 -3.76 -12.65
N ASP A 130 -24.42 -3.89 -11.33
CA ASP A 130 -24.64 -5.16 -10.65
C ASP A 130 -26.13 -5.45 -10.60
N GLN A 131 -26.59 -6.41 -11.38
CA GLN A 131 -28.01 -6.77 -11.48
C GLN A 131 -28.54 -7.42 -10.20
N ASN A 132 -27.67 -8.02 -9.38
CA ASN A 132 -28.09 -8.70 -8.15
C ASN A 132 -28.44 -7.70 -7.05
N THR A 133 -27.65 -6.64 -6.94
CA THR A 133 -27.85 -5.59 -5.94
C THR A 133 -28.64 -4.40 -6.48
N GLY A 134 -28.72 -4.27 -7.80
CA GLY A 134 -29.28 -3.10 -8.47
C GLY A 134 -28.39 -1.86 -8.34
N GLU A 135 -27.12 -2.05 -7.95
CA GLU A 135 -26.14 -0.95 -7.89
C GLU A 135 -25.73 -0.56 -9.30
N VAL A 136 -25.76 0.74 -9.58
CA VAL A 136 -25.27 1.31 -10.83
C VAL A 136 -24.17 2.29 -10.52
N THR A 137 -22.99 2.07 -11.10
CA THR A 137 -21.89 3.02 -11.08
C THR A 137 -21.77 3.65 -12.46
N THR A 138 -21.73 4.99 -12.53
CA THR A 138 -21.47 5.72 -13.77
C THR A 138 -20.19 6.54 -13.64
N THR A 139 -19.37 6.52 -14.69
CA THR A 139 -18.12 7.24 -14.77
C THR A 139 -18.13 8.24 -15.91
N THR A 140 -17.78 9.50 -15.62
CA THR A 140 -17.69 10.56 -16.61
C THR A 140 -16.23 10.97 -16.77
N TYR A 141 -15.80 11.16 -18.00
CA TYR A 141 -14.43 11.54 -18.35
C TYR A 141 -14.39 12.95 -18.97
N ASP A 142 -13.26 13.63 -18.78
CA ASP A 142 -12.96 14.82 -19.57
C ASP A 142 -12.40 14.44 -20.96
N PHE A 143 -12.14 15.46 -21.80
CA PHE A 143 -11.62 15.26 -23.15
C PHE A 143 -10.21 14.62 -23.19
N MET A 144 -9.47 14.63 -22.07
CA MET A 144 -8.16 13.97 -21.93
C MET A 144 -8.26 12.54 -21.41
N GLY A 145 -9.46 12.05 -21.16
CA GLY A 145 -9.71 10.70 -20.65
C GLY A 145 -9.55 10.54 -19.13
N ARG A 146 -9.53 11.64 -18.37
CA ARG A 146 -9.43 11.60 -16.91
C ARG A 146 -10.82 11.55 -16.29
N VAL A 147 -11.01 10.76 -15.23
CA VAL A 147 -12.28 10.69 -14.50
C VAL A 147 -12.58 12.02 -13.82
N VAL A 148 -13.72 12.63 -14.15
CA VAL A 148 -14.18 13.91 -13.53
C VAL A 148 -15.40 13.70 -12.63
N LYS A 149 -16.16 12.61 -12.80
CA LYS A 149 -17.29 12.26 -11.95
C LYS A 149 -17.44 10.75 -11.88
N THR A 150 -17.67 10.24 -10.68
CA THR A 150 -18.17 8.89 -10.45
C THR A 150 -19.46 9.03 -9.64
N GLU A 151 -20.52 8.38 -10.07
CA GLU A 151 -21.78 8.36 -9.37
C GLU A 151 -22.19 6.90 -9.16
N ARG A 152 -22.41 6.53 -7.88
CA ARG A 152 -22.87 5.22 -7.48
C ARG A 152 -24.30 5.36 -6.96
N SER A 153 -25.23 4.63 -7.53
CA SER A 153 -26.62 4.65 -7.12
C SER A 153 -27.09 3.23 -6.76
N LEU A 154 -27.77 3.15 -5.64
CA LEU A 154 -28.42 1.93 -5.15
C LEU A 154 -29.93 2.15 -5.15
N THR A 155 -30.68 1.13 -5.55
CA THR A 155 -32.14 1.09 -5.40
C THR A 155 -32.48 -0.03 -4.42
N ASP A 156 -33.08 0.33 -3.28
CA ASP A 156 -33.49 -0.66 -2.28
C ASP A 156 -34.71 -1.48 -2.78
N GLN A 157 -35.08 -2.53 -2.02
CA GLN A 157 -36.23 -3.40 -2.36
C GLN A 157 -37.59 -2.68 -2.35
N GLU A 158 -37.65 -1.49 -1.73
CA GLU A 158 -38.84 -0.64 -1.65
C GLU A 158 -38.89 0.39 -2.79
N GLY A 159 -37.82 0.42 -3.65
CA GLY A 159 -37.71 1.32 -4.80
C GLY A 159 -37.11 2.71 -4.44
N ASN A 160 -36.62 2.91 -3.24
CA ASN A 160 -35.96 4.17 -2.87
C ASN A 160 -34.54 4.19 -3.44
N LYS A 161 -34.18 5.31 -4.05
CA LYS A 161 -32.84 5.52 -4.62
C LYS A 161 -31.97 6.32 -3.67
N THR A 162 -30.77 5.80 -3.42
CA THR A 162 -29.68 6.54 -2.78
C THR A 162 -28.56 6.72 -3.80
N SER A 163 -27.96 7.91 -3.81
CA SER A 163 -26.86 8.22 -4.74
C SER A 163 -25.69 8.83 -3.98
N GLN A 164 -24.48 8.36 -4.29
CA GLN A 164 -23.22 8.90 -3.83
C GLN A 164 -22.46 9.41 -5.04
N THR A 165 -21.94 10.63 -4.96
CA THR A 165 -21.23 11.25 -6.08
C THR A 165 -19.85 11.69 -5.62
N GLU A 166 -18.85 11.36 -6.42
CA GLU A 166 -17.47 11.86 -6.29
C GLU A 166 -17.13 12.67 -7.54
N THR A 167 -16.47 13.80 -7.35
CA THR A 167 -16.04 14.64 -8.48
C THR A 167 -14.58 15.02 -8.37
N LYS A 168 -13.91 15.21 -9.52
CA LYS A 168 -12.54 15.70 -9.62
C LYS A 168 -12.41 16.76 -10.70
N SER A 169 -11.59 17.76 -10.43
CA SER A 169 -11.16 18.76 -11.39
C SER A 169 -9.65 18.76 -11.52
N TYR A 170 -9.14 19.12 -12.68
CA TYR A 170 -7.71 19.03 -12.97
C TYR A 170 -7.18 20.32 -13.57
N ASN A 171 -5.90 20.62 -13.32
CA ASN A 171 -5.20 21.67 -14.05
C ASN A 171 -4.67 21.17 -15.42
N ALA A 172 -4.08 22.06 -16.18
CA ALA A 172 -3.50 21.72 -17.48
C ALA A 172 -2.35 20.70 -17.42
N ASN A 173 -1.69 20.56 -16.27
CA ASN A 173 -0.60 19.60 -16.05
C ASN A 173 -1.11 18.22 -15.57
N GLY A 174 -2.43 18.06 -15.43
CA GLY A 174 -3.04 16.80 -14.98
C GLY A 174 -3.12 16.62 -13.45
N ALA A 175 -2.69 17.59 -12.65
CA ALA A 175 -2.84 17.53 -11.21
C ALA A 175 -4.27 17.88 -10.78
N VAL A 176 -4.80 17.19 -9.77
CA VAL A 176 -6.15 17.43 -9.20
C VAL A 176 -6.18 18.80 -8.54
N THR A 177 -7.09 19.67 -8.94
CA THR A 177 -7.28 21.00 -8.34
C THR A 177 -8.44 21.04 -7.35
N SER A 178 -9.40 20.16 -7.50
CA SER A 178 -10.49 19.98 -6.55
C SER A 178 -11.01 18.56 -6.64
N GLU A 179 -11.39 18.02 -5.50
CA GLU A 179 -12.15 16.77 -5.43
C GLU A 179 -13.24 16.87 -4.36
N THR A 180 -14.38 16.24 -4.62
CA THR A 180 -15.45 16.10 -3.64
C THR A 180 -15.69 14.60 -3.43
N SER A 181 -15.60 14.16 -2.18
CA SER A 181 -15.84 12.76 -1.81
C SER A 181 -17.33 12.44 -1.77
N SER A 182 -17.67 11.15 -1.76
CA SER A 182 -19.05 10.65 -1.59
C SER A 182 -19.72 11.10 -0.27
N ALA A 183 -18.91 11.45 0.74
CA ALA A 183 -19.39 12.04 2.00
C ALA A 183 -19.66 13.56 1.89
N GLY A 184 -19.47 14.19 0.73
CA GLY A 184 -19.68 15.61 0.52
C GLY A 184 -18.52 16.50 1.00
N VAL A 185 -17.38 15.92 1.39
CA VAL A 185 -16.18 16.67 1.72
C VAL A 185 -15.52 17.16 0.45
N THR A 186 -15.33 18.47 0.31
CA THR A 186 -14.63 19.08 -0.80
C THR A 186 -13.22 19.46 -0.40
N THR A 187 -12.23 19.04 -1.20
CA THR A 187 -10.83 19.40 -1.02
C THR A 187 -10.34 20.14 -2.24
N GLU A 188 -9.80 21.34 -2.04
CA GLU A 188 -9.15 22.17 -3.07
C GLU A 188 -7.63 22.13 -2.91
N TYR A 189 -6.90 22.05 -4.02
CA TYR A 189 -5.45 22.00 -4.07
C TYR A 189 -4.87 23.15 -4.89
N HIS A 190 -3.86 23.81 -4.32
CA HIS A 190 -3.04 24.78 -5.04
C HIS A 190 -1.60 24.26 -5.16
N TYR A 191 -0.94 24.62 -6.24
CA TYR A 191 0.38 24.10 -6.58
C TYR A 191 1.37 25.25 -6.87
N ASP A 192 2.64 25.01 -6.58
CA ASP A 192 3.72 25.87 -7.04
C ASP A 192 4.12 25.58 -8.51
N SER A 193 5.08 26.33 -9.03
CA SER A 193 5.58 26.18 -10.40
C SER A 193 6.29 24.83 -10.66
N ARG A 194 6.60 24.08 -9.61
CA ARG A 194 7.20 22.73 -9.70
C ARG A 194 6.15 21.63 -9.50
N ASN A 195 4.87 21.98 -9.52
CA ASN A 195 3.73 21.07 -9.34
C ASN A 195 3.70 20.40 -7.94
N ARG A 196 4.24 21.08 -6.89
CA ARG A 196 4.14 20.66 -5.50
C ARG A 196 2.94 21.34 -4.85
N VAL A 197 2.16 20.60 -4.07
CA VAL A 197 1.02 21.15 -3.32
C VAL A 197 1.52 22.21 -2.32
N THR A 198 0.95 23.42 -2.40
CA THR A 198 1.24 24.52 -1.47
C THR A 198 0.09 24.82 -0.53
N THR A 199 -1.14 24.52 -0.95
CA THR A 199 -2.31 24.70 -0.10
C THR A 199 -3.30 23.57 -0.37
N THR A 200 -3.83 23.02 0.71
CA THR A 200 -4.99 22.12 0.69
C THR A 200 -6.07 22.76 1.55
N LYS A 201 -7.26 22.94 1.00
CA LYS A 201 -8.42 23.44 1.71
C LYS A 201 -9.50 22.38 1.71
N GLU A 202 -9.85 21.89 2.88
CA GLU A 202 -10.85 20.85 3.11
C GLU A 202 -12.10 21.49 3.72
N GLU A 203 -13.24 21.31 3.10
CA GLU A 203 -14.54 21.80 3.54
C GLU A 203 -15.50 20.65 3.80
N ALA A 204 -16.02 20.56 5.03
CA ALA A 204 -16.98 19.56 5.45
C ALA A 204 -17.93 20.16 6.50
N ASP A 205 -19.23 19.96 6.38
CA ASP A 205 -20.26 20.31 7.36
C ASP A 205 -20.11 21.72 7.97
N ASN A 206 -19.89 22.74 7.13
CA ASN A 206 -19.60 24.12 7.53
C ASN A 206 -18.29 24.33 8.30
N THR A 207 -17.41 23.37 8.30
CA THR A 207 -16.06 23.51 8.82
C THR A 207 -15.05 23.59 7.70
N THR A 208 -14.04 24.44 7.87
CA THR A 208 -12.95 24.59 6.89
C THR A 208 -11.63 24.32 7.59
N LYS A 209 -10.84 23.42 7.02
CA LYS A 209 -9.46 23.18 7.43
C LYS A 209 -8.54 23.55 6.28
N THR A 210 -7.63 24.47 6.55
CA THR A 210 -6.62 24.88 5.56
C THR A 210 -5.25 24.38 6.00
N THR A 211 -4.59 23.65 5.11
CA THR A 211 -3.20 23.22 5.27
C THR A 211 -2.35 23.93 4.25
N GLU A 212 -1.35 24.69 4.70
CA GLU A 212 -0.41 25.41 3.86
C GLU A 212 0.98 24.78 3.99
N THR A 213 1.62 24.49 2.85
CA THR A 213 2.99 23.99 2.81
C THR A 213 3.86 24.98 2.04
N SER A 214 4.89 25.48 2.69
CA SER A 214 5.87 26.38 2.07
C SER A 214 7.26 25.74 2.04
N TYR A 215 8.02 26.11 1.04
CA TYR A 215 9.37 25.61 0.79
C TYR A 215 10.37 26.76 0.76
N GLY A 216 11.50 26.60 1.42
CA GLY A 216 12.52 27.65 1.50
C GLY A 216 13.88 27.08 1.87
N TYR A 217 14.79 27.97 2.25
CA TYR A 217 16.13 27.64 2.73
C TYR A 217 16.40 28.42 4.01
N GLU A 218 17.01 27.76 4.99
CA GLU A 218 17.38 28.35 6.28
C GLU A 218 18.77 27.89 6.73
N THR A 219 19.39 28.71 7.58
CA THR A 219 20.56 28.29 8.37
C THR A 219 20.08 27.90 9.76
N ALA A 220 20.50 26.76 10.27
CA ALA A 220 20.17 26.29 11.60
C ALA A 220 21.39 25.73 12.33
N VAL A 221 21.38 25.90 13.65
CA VAL A 221 22.34 25.26 14.57
C VAL A 221 21.67 23.99 15.09
N ILE A 222 22.26 22.85 14.78
CA ILE A 222 21.74 21.51 15.06
C ILE A 222 22.56 20.90 16.19
N HIS A 223 21.91 20.34 17.21
CA HIS A 223 22.58 19.59 18.27
C HIS A 223 23.10 18.26 17.75
N THR A 224 24.26 17.87 18.20
CA THR A 224 24.93 16.60 17.90
C THR A 224 25.27 15.90 19.22
N LEU A 225 25.87 14.71 19.14
CA LEU A 225 26.28 13.99 20.35
C LEU A 225 27.41 14.69 21.15
N THR A 226 28.16 15.59 20.50
CA THR A 226 29.37 16.23 21.11
C THR A 226 29.29 17.75 21.07
N GLY A 227 28.12 18.33 20.83
CA GLY A 227 27.95 19.78 20.75
C GLY A 227 26.97 20.18 19.66
N THR A 228 27.23 21.29 19.01
CA THR A 228 26.37 21.82 17.95
C THR A 228 27.12 21.95 16.62
N LYS A 229 26.38 21.86 15.52
CA LYS A 229 26.87 22.07 14.16
C LYS A 229 25.97 23.06 13.42
N THR A 230 26.58 24.08 12.81
CA THR A 230 25.82 25.03 11.97
C THR A 230 25.71 24.48 10.55
N TYR A 231 24.49 24.28 10.12
CA TYR A 231 24.16 23.93 8.73
C TYR A 231 23.63 25.18 8.02
N LYS A 232 24.14 25.45 6.83
CA LYS A 232 23.69 26.52 5.96
C LYS A 232 22.89 25.95 4.81
N ASP A 233 21.97 26.77 4.28
CA ASP A 233 21.18 26.43 3.09
C ASP A 233 20.41 25.10 3.20
N LEU A 234 19.94 24.77 4.42
CA LEU A 234 19.04 23.65 4.64
C LEU A 234 17.76 23.88 3.85
N GLN A 235 17.33 22.88 3.08
CA GLN A 235 15.99 22.90 2.50
C GLN A 235 14.95 22.80 3.62
N VAL A 236 13.97 23.69 3.60
CA VAL A 236 12.95 23.76 4.64
C VAL A 236 11.58 23.59 4.05
N GLN A 237 10.85 22.62 4.57
CA GLN A 237 9.42 22.46 4.34
C GLN A 237 8.69 22.85 5.64
N THR A 238 7.74 23.78 5.54
CA THR A 238 6.92 24.20 6.68
C THR A 238 5.46 23.95 6.38
N THR A 239 4.77 23.25 7.27
CA THR A 239 3.33 22.99 7.19
C THR A 239 2.62 23.78 8.28
N LYS A 240 1.55 24.47 7.89
CA LYS A 240 0.65 25.18 8.78
C LYS A 240 -0.75 24.59 8.62
N VAL A 241 -1.45 24.45 9.73
CA VAL A 241 -2.87 24.10 9.74
C VAL A 241 -3.62 25.27 10.36
N ASN A 242 -4.57 25.82 9.60
CA ASN A 242 -5.33 27.01 10.01
C ASN A 242 -4.41 28.17 10.47
N GLY A 243 -3.32 28.41 9.74
CA GLY A 243 -2.33 29.47 10.02
C GLY A 243 -1.32 29.13 11.12
N THR A 244 -1.48 28.05 11.87
CA THR A 244 -0.54 27.64 12.92
C THR A 244 0.46 26.63 12.37
N VAL A 245 1.76 26.85 12.61
CA VAL A 245 2.80 25.88 12.23
C VAL A 245 2.62 24.61 13.06
N THR A 246 2.37 23.49 12.38
CA THR A 246 2.26 22.17 13.00
C THR A 246 3.51 21.36 12.81
N ASP A 247 4.11 21.46 11.62
CA ASP A 247 5.27 20.66 11.26
C ASP A 247 6.28 21.50 10.48
N LYS A 248 7.56 21.22 10.69
CA LYS A 248 8.64 21.83 9.93
C LYS A 248 9.81 20.84 9.85
N THR A 249 10.38 20.70 8.66
CA THR A 249 11.51 19.80 8.42
C THR A 249 12.63 20.57 7.76
N TRP A 250 13.83 20.42 8.28
CA TRP A 250 15.07 20.96 7.72
C TRP A 250 15.91 19.81 7.17
N THR A 251 16.18 19.85 5.90
CA THR A 251 16.87 18.78 5.17
C THR A 251 18.22 19.31 4.66
N ASP A 252 19.28 18.54 4.87
CA ASP A 252 20.61 18.86 4.38
C ASP A 252 20.77 18.53 2.89
N HIS A 253 21.95 18.82 2.32
CA HIS A 253 22.25 18.56 0.91
C HIS A 253 22.34 17.06 0.55
N ALA A 254 22.50 16.20 1.56
CA ALA A 254 22.50 14.74 1.38
C ALA A 254 21.07 14.15 1.41
N GLY A 255 20.07 14.98 1.74
CA GLY A 255 18.67 14.56 1.86
C GLY A 255 18.28 14.12 3.27
N ASN A 256 19.14 14.27 4.27
CA ASN A 256 18.83 13.91 5.66
C ASN A 256 18.01 15.00 6.34
N ALA A 257 16.92 14.63 7.00
CA ALA A 257 16.13 15.53 7.83
C ALA A 257 16.87 15.80 9.15
N VAL A 258 17.71 16.82 9.18
CA VAL A 258 18.60 17.13 10.33
C VAL A 258 17.89 17.79 11.50
N ARG A 259 16.71 18.36 11.27
CA ARG A 259 15.80 18.87 12.30
C ARG A 259 14.35 18.68 11.88
N THR A 260 13.52 18.34 12.85
CA THR A 260 12.06 18.32 12.69
C THR A 260 11.41 19.15 13.80
N LEU A 261 10.28 19.76 13.47
CA LEU A 261 9.29 20.27 14.40
C LEU A 261 8.01 19.52 14.16
N SER A 262 7.44 18.90 15.18
CA SER A 262 6.13 18.26 15.09
C SER A 262 5.40 18.44 16.42
N ASN A 263 4.14 18.83 16.35
CA ASN A 263 3.31 19.12 17.54
C ASN A 263 3.98 20.08 18.55
N GLY A 264 4.75 21.05 18.05
CA GLY A 264 5.44 22.03 18.87
C GLY A 264 6.73 21.53 19.52
N ILE A 265 7.21 20.34 19.16
CA ILE A 265 8.44 19.75 19.70
C ILE A 265 9.51 19.72 18.61
N TYR A 266 10.66 20.31 18.90
CA TYR A 266 11.84 20.26 18.05
C TYR A 266 12.67 19.01 18.36
N THR A 267 13.14 18.34 17.31
CA THR A 267 14.07 17.23 17.40
C THR A 267 15.18 17.41 16.38
N ASP A 268 16.42 17.37 16.84
CA ASP A 268 17.60 17.32 15.99
C ASP A 268 18.02 15.87 15.76
N HIS A 269 18.39 15.54 14.52
CA HIS A 269 18.76 14.20 14.12
C HIS A 269 20.23 14.16 13.70
N VAL A 270 20.95 13.16 14.17
CA VAL A 270 22.37 12.96 13.91
C VAL A 270 22.58 11.78 13.01
N PHE A 271 23.26 12.02 11.89
CA PHE A 271 23.50 11.01 10.86
C PHE A 271 24.99 10.71 10.73
N THR A 272 25.30 9.49 10.31
CA THR A 272 26.62 9.10 9.81
C THR A 272 26.88 9.71 8.42
N GLU A 273 28.10 9.64 7.92
CA GLU A 273 28.44 10.14 6.58
C GLU A 273 27.70 9.38 5.44
N ASP A 274 27.33 8.13 5.69
CA ASP A 274 26.53 7.30 4.78
C ASP A 274 25.00 7.49 4.94
N GLY A 275 24.59 8.49 5.71
CA GLY A 275 23.19 8.90 5.82
C GLY A 275 22.33 8.06 6.78
N LYS A 276 22.96 7.29 7.68
CA LYS A 276 22.25 6.51 8.68
C LYS A 276 22.07 7.31 9.97
N GLU A 277 20.85 7.41 10.47
CA GLU A 277 20.55 8.04 11.75
C GLU A 277 21.14 7.21 12.91
N ILE A 278 21.87 7.88 13.80
CA ILE A 278 22.51 7.28 14.98
C ILE A 278 21.98 7.86 16.28
N ALA A 279 21.38 9.05 16.25
CA ALA A 279 20.80 9.67 17.42
C ALA A 279 19.73 10.69 17.07
N ALA A 280 18.76 10.89 17.98
CA ALA A 280 17.82 11.99 18.00
C ALA A 280 17.93 12.76 19.32
N VAL A 281 17.98 14.08 19.23
CA VAL A 281 18.04 15.00 20.39
C VAL A 281 16.73 15.78 20.44
N THR A 282 15.85 15.45 21.36
CA THR A 282 14.58 16.16 21.54
C THR A 282 14.79 17.38 22.42
N LEU A 283 14.51 18.56 21.88
CA LEU A 283 14.78 19.87 22.51
C LEU A 283 13.57 20.45 23.25
N GLY A 284 12.37 19.89 23.03
CA GLY A 284 11.13 20.45 23.54
C GLY A 284 10.59 21.57 22.62
N SER A 285 9.97 22.61 23.21
CA SER A 285 9.30 23.68 22.44
C SER A 285 10.23 24.79 21.94
N SER A 286 11.53 24.71 22.23
CA SER A 286 12.55 25.69 21.84
C SER A 286 13.75 25.01 21.19
N THR A 287 14.44 25.73 20.30
CA THR A 287 15.64 25.24 19.62
C THR A 287 16.93 25.43 20.41
N ASP A 288 16.90 26.16 21.51
CA ASP A 288 18.03 26.45 22.40
C ASP A 288 18.14 25.47 23.58
N GLY A 289 17.24 24.48 23.63
CA GLY A 289 17.32 23.41 24.63
C GLY A 289 16.93 23.79 26.03
N GLU A 290 16.25 24.94 26.24
CA GLU A 290 15.71 25.33 27.54
C GLU A 290 14.59 24.43 28.07
N GLY A 291 14.19 23.42 27.30
CA GLY A 291 13.19 22.41 27.64
C GLY A 291 13.80 21.16 28.27
N LYS A 292 12.95 20.14 28.47
CA LYS A 292 13.41 18.80 28.86
C LYS A 292 14.05 18.11 27.67
N ILE A 293 15.36 18.18 27.57
CA ILE A 293 16.10 17.47 26.54
C ILE A 293 16.00 15.97 26.80
N SER A 294 15.74 15.20 25.76
CA SER A 294 15.94 13.76 25.75
C SER A 294 16.82 13.36 24.55
N LEU A 295 17.60 12.32 24.75
CA LEU A 295 18.49 11.77 23.73
C LEU A 295 18.12 10.32 23.47
N THR A 296 17.93 9.96 22.21
CA THR A 296 17.74 8.59 21.79
C THR A 296 18.94 8.16 20.93
N LEU A 297 19.56 7.04 21.28
CA LEU A 297 20.68 6.46 20.53
C LEU A 297 20.20 5.20 19.82
N TYR A 298 20.69 5.00 18.60
CA TYR A 298 20.36 3.86 17.76
C TYR A 298 21.61 3.01 17.47
N ASN A 299 21.38 1.72 17.23
CA ASN A 299 22.43 0.84 16.71
C ASN A 299 22.51 0.93 15.17
N LYS A 300 23.40 0.16 14.57
CA LYS A 300 23.61 0.12 13.11
C LYS A 300 22.38 -0.36 12.32
N GLU A 301 21.48 -1.08 12.95
CA GLU A 301 20.21 -1.55 12.38
C GLU A 301 19.06 -0.53 12.55
N GLY A 302 19.32 0.63 13.20
CA GLY A 302 18.31 1.66 13.48
C GLY A 302 17.42 1.36 14.69
N LYS A 303 17.76 0.37 15.52
CA LYS A 303 17.02 0.04 16.74
C LYS A 303 17.51 0.89 17.90
N THR A 304 16.59 1.38 18.73
CA THR A 304 16.92 2.17 19.94
C THR A 304 17.72 1.36 20.92
N THR A 305 18.92 1.84 21.28
CA THR A 305 19.75 1.22 22.30
C THR A 305 19.70 1.93 23.63
N HIS A 306 19.51 3.25 23.61
CA HIS A 306 19.40 4.05 24.82
C HIS A 306 18.36 5.15 24.67
N THR A 307 17.62 5.42 25.75
CA THR A 307 16.90 6.67 25.92
C THR A 307 17.39 7.35 27.18
N ILE A 308 17.84 8.60 27.04
CA ILE A 308 18.43 9.38 28.11
C ILE A 308 17.55 10.61 28.34
N SER A 309 16.86 10.67 29.46
CA SER A 309 16.03 11.82 29.83
C SER A 309 16.79 12.74 30.78
N GLN A 310 16.60 14.03 30.61
CA GLN A 310 17.22 15.08 31.39
C GLN A 310 18.77 14.97 31.45
N PRO A 311 19.46 14.84 30.30
CA PRO A 311 20.91 14.96 30.28
C PRO A 311 21.30 16.37 30.75
N VAL A 312 22.50 16.52 31.27
CA VAL A 312 23.09 17.84 31.57
C VAL A 312 23.66 18.41 30.28
N VAL A 313 23.23 19.61 29.92
CA VAL A 313 23.82 20.37 28.80
C VAL A 313 24.81 21.38 29.41
N ASP A 314 26.07 21.25 29.06
CA ASP A 314 27.12 22.19 29.45
C ASP A 314 27.81 22.71 28.17
N GLY A 315 27.41 23.94 27.80
CA GLY A 315 27.82 24.50 26.53
C GLY A 315 27.37 23.61 25.36
N ASP A 316 28.32 23.17 24.57
CA ASP A 316 28.07 22.28 23.41
C ASP A 316 28.09 20.78 23.76
N SER A 317 28.19 20.42 25.03
CA SER A 317 28.33 19.03 25.48
C SER A 317 27.06 18.53 26.17
N ILE A 318 26.65 17.31 25.85
CA ILE A 318 25.56 16.59 26.52
C ILE A 318 26.19 15.55 27.45
N THR A 319 25.94 15.64 28.74
CA THR A 319 26.49 14.74 29.76
C THR A 319 25.39 14.23 30.69
N THR A 320 25.75 13.29 31.58
CA THR A 320 24.84 12.75 32.60
C THR A 320 24.99 13.53 33.92
N GLY A 321 23.88 13.83 34.57
CA GLY A 321 23.83 14.48 35.88
C GLY A 321 23.01 13.68 36.89
N LYS A 322 22.76 14.28 38.07
CA LYS A 322 22.05 13.61 39.17
C LYS A 322 20.61 13.17 38.84
N ASP A 323 19.94 13.92 37.96
CA ASP A 323 18.55 13.70 37.61
C ASP A 323 18.41 13.00 36.22
N THR A 324 19.51 12.59 35.64
CA THR A 324 19.53 11.90 34.35
C THR A 324 19.02 10.48 34.51
N ILE A 325 18.03 10.11 33.72
CA ILE A 325 17.45 8.76 33.65
C ILE A 325 17.91 8.11 32.36
N ILE A 326 18.54 6.96 32.46
CA ILE A 326 19.01 6.18 31.31
C ILE A 326 18.25 4.86 31.27
N ASN A 327 17.55 4.61 30.16
CA ASN A 327 17.06 3.27 29.84
C ASN A 327 17.93 2.69 28.72
N GLU A 328 18.25 1.42 28.82
CA GLU A 328 19.09 0.72 27.85
C GLU A 328 18.38 -0.52 27.32
N THR A 329 18.48 -0.76 26.03
CA THR A 329 17.95 -1.98 25.38
C THR A 329 19.08 -2.68 24.63
N ALA A 330 19.35 -3.91 24.98
CA ALA A 330 20.30 -4.80 24.28
C ALA A 330 19.53 -5.76 23.36
N TYR A 331 20.15 -6.10 22.25
CA TYR A 331 19.58 -7.01 21.24
C TYR A 331 20.47 -8.24 21.05
N ASP A 332 19.83 -9.36 20.72
CA ASP A 332 20.53 -10.58 20.31
C ASP A 332 20.97 -10.49 18.83
N VAL A 333 21.63 -11.54 18.35
CA VAL A 333 22.12 -11.61 16.97
C VAL A 333 21.00 -11.66 15.91
N ASN A 334 19.79 -12.06 16.33
CA ASN A 334 18.60 -12.08 15.47
C ASN A 334 17.84 -10.75 15.52
N GLY A 335 18.29 -9.82 16.37
CA GLY A 335 17.69 -8.52 16.57
C GLY A 335 16.48 -8.50 17.50
N ASN A 336 16.28 -9.51 18.33
CA ASN A 336 15.28 -9.52 19.40
C ASN A 336 15.85 -8.79 20.63
N GLU A 337 14.98 -8.15 21.43
CA GLU A 337 15.41 -7.52 22.69
C GLU A 337 15.90 -8.59 23.68
N SER A 338 17.19 -8.64 23.96
CA SER A 338 17.78 -9.60 24.88
C SER A 338 17.78 -9.13 26.33
N ALA A 339 17.88 -7.82 26.53
CA ALA A 339 17.79 -7.22 27.86
C ALA A 339 17.27 -5.77 27.78
N VAL A 340 16.50 -5.38 28.76
CA VAL A 340 16.04 -4.00 28.98
C VAL A 340 16.41 -3.58 30.39
N THR A 341 17.15 -2.47 30.52
CA THR A 341 17.48 -1.85 31.81
C THR A 341 16.66 -0.59 31.95
N ASP A 342 15.89 -0.46 33.01
CA ASP A 342 15.12 0.75 33.28
C ASP A 342 15.99 1.81 33.99
N GLY A 343 15.46 3.05 34.10
CA GLY A 343 16.15 4.18 34.71
C GLY A 343 16.47 4.02 36.20
N ASN A 344 15.98 2.98 36.87
CA ASN A 344 16.33 2.60 38.25
C ASN A 344 17.41 1.50 38.30
N GLY A 345 17.85 1.01 37.15
CA GLY A 345 18.83 -0.06 37.03
C GLY A 345 18.25 -1.47 37.12
N ASN A 346 16.92 -1.62 37.13
CA ASN A 346 16.31 -2.96 37.05
C ASN A 346 16.48 -3.55 35.66
N VAL A 347 16.92 -4.80 35.60
CA VAL A 347 17.18 -5.48 34.34
C VAL A 347 16.13 -6.55 34.09
N THR A 348 15.47 -6.49 32.94
CA THR A 348 14.63 -7.57 32.43
C THR A 348 15.33 -8.24 31.27
N THR A 349 15.51 -9.56 31.30
CA THR A 349 16.14 -10.34 30.23
C THR A 349 15.12 -11.26 29.57
N TYR A 350 15.29 -11.45 28.26
CA TYR A 350 14.44 -12.29 27.44
C TYR A 350 15.25 -13.39 26.80
N THR A 351 14.66 -14.57 26.66
CA THR A 351 15.20 -15.68 25.88
C THR A 351 14.21 -16.07 24.80
N TYR A 352 14.70 -16.55 23.68
CA TYR A 352 13.92 -16.86 22.49
C TYR A 352 14.23 -18.27 21.98
N ASP A 353 13.26 -18.84 21.28
CA ASP A 353 13.47 -20.07 20.48
C ASP A 353 13.98 -19.70 19.06
N ASP A 354 14.23 -20.75 18.27
CA ASP A 354 14.73 -20.60 16.90
C ASP A 354 13.73 -19.91 15.94
N GLN A 355 12.47 -19.74 16.38
CA GLN A 355 11.43 -19.01 15.64
C GLN A 355 11.22 -17.59 16.17
N ASN A 356 12.14 -17.06 16.99
CA ASN A 356 12.09 -15.76 17.65
C ASN A 356 10.87 -15.57 18.58
N ARG A 357 10.33 -16.65 19.16
CA ARG A 357 9.27 -16.58 20.16
C ARG A 357 9.90 -16.55 21.55
N VAL A 358 9.39 -15.68 22.43
CA VAL A 358 9.86 -15.56 23.81
C VAL A 358 9.64 -16.90 24.55
N THR A 359 10.70 -17.49 25.08
CA THR A 359 10.68 -18.72 25.87
C THR A 359 10.88 -18.47 27.36
N GLY A 360 11.43 -17.31 27.72
CA GLY A 360 11.61 -16.97 29.13
C GLY A 360 11.79 -15.48 29.33
N VAL A 361 11.34 -15.00 30.48
CA VAL A 361 11.52 -13.63 30.97
C VAL A 361 12.04 -13.70 32.40
N SER A 362 13.14 -12.99 32.67
CA SER A 362 13.69 -12.90 34.02
C SER A 362 13.89 -11.43 34.38
N ARG A 363 13.54 -11.04 35.59
CA ARG A 363 13.71 -9.68 36.10
C ARG A 363 14.63 -9.68 37.33
N LYS A 364 15.60 -8.79 37.31
CA LYS A 364 16.50 -8.51 38.42
C LYS A 364 16.35 -7.05 38.81
N ASN A 365 15.99 -6.84 40.08
CA ASN A 365 15.90 -5.53 40.71
C ASN A 365 17.22 -5.19 41.36
#